data_0534736efb282514d781abd63882b6d2
#
_entry.id   0534736efb282514d781abd63882b6d2
#
_cell.length_a   1.000
_cell.length_b   1.000
_cell.length_c   1.000
_cell.angle_alpha   90.00
_cell.angle_beta   90.00
_cell.angle_gamma   90.00
#
_symmetry.space_group_name_H-M   'P 1'
#
loop_
_entity.id
_entity.type
_entity.pdbx_description
1 polymer ?
#
loop_
_entity_poly.entity_id
_entity_poly.type
_entity_poly.pdbx_seq_one_letter_code
_entity_poly.pdbx_strand_id
1 'polypeptide(L)'
;MENSDQLDGVSIVEDTVRHYIDSKYFAHVLGYTGKISSDELAELNDQVVTEGGLEDTYTINDVVGKSGIEAYMETTLQGTKGSEKVVVNNTGKVITILERKEAQPGADVYLTIDKDLTEAVYNISEQKLAGLVASKIINAKEFNLPENAKSSSIKIPIYDVYFAMINNNILDRKHFEAEDAGETEKAVYAAYLEYKQGVYDRLTYELTEGATPYSKLSKEYQVYQSNIVSL
;
A
#
# COMPACT_ATOMS: atom_id res chain seq x y z
N MET A 1 -15.22 -5.88 -31.27
CA MET A 1 -14.53 -5.98 -32.55
C MET A 1 -13.92 -4.64 -32.87
N GLU A 2 -12.67 -4.66 -32.90
CA GLU A 2 -11.77 -3.52 -32.81
C GLU A 2 -11.65 -2.82 -34.14
N ASN A 3 -11.80 -1.52 -34.13
CA ASN A 3 -11.51 -0.66 -35.28
C ASN A 3 -9.99 -0.38 -35.38
N SER A 4 -9.18 -1.42 -35.25
CA SER A 4 -7.70 -1.27 -35.38
C SER A 4 -7.29 -0.73 -36.74
N ASP A 5 -8.11 -0.91 -37.77
CA ASP A 5 -7.87 -0.36 -39.10
C ASP A 5 -8.04 1.18 -39.20
N GLN A 6 -8.59 1.82 -38.17
CA GLN A 6 -8.81 3.27 -38.12
C GLN A 6 -7.84 4.01 -37.21
N LEU A 7 -7.00 3.29 -36.45
CA LEU A 7 -6.04 3.83 -35.49
C LEU A 7 -4.61 3.42 -35.90
N ASP A 8 -3.98 4.23 -36.72
CA ASP A 8 -2.58 4.02 -37.11
C ASP A 8 -1.67 4.11 -35.87
N GLY A 9 -0.84 3.10 -35.66
CA GLY A 9 0.16 3.06 -34.58
C GLY A 9 -0.37 2.59 -33.21
N VAL A 10 -1.62 2.08 -33.12
CA VAL A 10 -2.20 1.47 -31.91
C VAL A 10 -2.37 -0.02 -32.13
N SER A 11 -1.86 -0.82 -31.22
CA SER A 11 -2.10 -2.27 -31.18
C SER A 11 -2.66 -2.70 -29.81
N ILE A 12 -3.56 -3.67 -29.84
CA ILE A 12 -4.06 -4.30 -28.61
C ILE A 12 -3.31 -5.61 -28.43
N VAL A 13 -2.73 -5.76 -27.24
CA VAL A 13 -1.99 -6.96 -26.86
C VAL A 13 -2.71 -7.57 -25.65
N GLU A 14 -2.96 -8.88 -25.67
CA GLU A 14 -3.42 -9.59 -24.49
C GLU A 14 -2.27 -9.69 -23.49
N ASP A 15 -2.54 -9.35 -22.25
CA ASP A 15 -1.58 -9.45 -21.15
C ASP A 15 -2.22 -10.18 -19.98
N THR A 16 -1.40 -10.77 -19.11
CA THR A 16 -1.86 -11.51 -17.93
C THR A 16 -1.62 -10.67 -16.69
N VAL A 17 -2.63 -10.63 -15.83
CA VAL A 17 -2.56 -9.94 -14.54
C VAL A 17 -2.65 -10.96 -13.41
N ARG A 18 -1.73 -10.85 -12.45
CA ARG A 18 -1.76 -11.71 -11.27
C ARG A 18 -2.98 -11.36 -10.40
N HIS A 19 -3.79 -12.34 -10.07
CA HIS A 19 -4.95 -12.21 -9.20
C HIS A 19 -4.76 -13.09 -7.96
N TYR A 20 -4.69 -12.47 -6.78
CA TYR A 20 -4.51 -13.16 -5.51
C TYR A 20 -5.86 -13.40 -4.83
N ILE A 21 -6.28 -14.66 -4.79
CA ILE A 21 -7.48 -15.08 -4.07
C ILE A 21 -7.14 -15.16 -2.58
N ASP A 22 -8.05 -14.69 -1.72
CA ASP A 22 -7.90 -14.71 -0.25
C ASP A 22 -6.59 -14.06 0.25
N SER A 23 -6.12 -13.04 -0.47
CA SER A 23 -4.81 -12.40 -0.26
C SER A 23 -4.53 -11.98 1.17
N LYS A 24 -5.54 -11.54 1.94
CA LYS A 24 -5.36 -11.12 3.34
C LYS A 24 -4.81 -12.22 4.26
N TYR A 25 -5.07 -13.49 3.93
CA TYR A 25 -4.60 -14.63 4.73
C TYR A 25 -3.21 -15.10 4.29
N PHE A 26 -2.88 -14.92 3.01
CA PHE A 26 -1.70 -15.53 2.39
C PHE A 26 -0.66 -14.54 1.88
N ALA A 27 -0.91 -13.23 1.96
CA ALA A 27 -0.03 -12.22 1.37
C ALA A 27 1.45 -12.36 1.76
N HIS A 28 1.73 -12.69 3.02
CA HIS A 28 3.09 -12.85 3.54
C HIS A 28 3.76 -14.17 3.10
N VAL A 29 3.00 -15.17 2.64
CA VAL A 29 3.51 -16.43 2.09
C VAL A 29 3.66 -16.31 0.58
N LEU A 30 2.61 -15.85 -0.11
CA LEU A 30 2.60 -15.73 -1.56
C LEU A 30 3.56 -14.64 -2.03
N GLY A 31 3.60 -13.51 -1.34
CA GLY A 31 4.35 -12.35 -1.78
C GLY A 31 3.60 -11.54 -2.84
N TYR A 32 4.34 -10.87 -3.69
CA TYR A 32 3.79 -10.04 -4.76
C TYR A 32 4.72 -9.99 -5.96
N THR A 33 4.19 -9.58 -7.09
CA THR A 33 4.94 -9.37 -8.34
C THR A 33 5.14 -7.87 -8.61
N GLY A 34 6.19 -7.53 -9.32
CA GLY A 34 6.51 -6.15 -9.71
C GLY A 34 7.48 -6.10 -10.87
N LYS A 35 7.68 -4.91 -11.45
CA LYS A 35 8.63 -4.74 -12.56
C LYS A 35 10.03 -5.19 -12.16
N ILE A 36 10.68 -5.88 -13.09
CA ILE A 36 12.06 -6.33 -12.92
C ILE A 36 13.02 -5.14 -12.85
N SER A 37 13.99 -5.20 -11.96
CA SER A 37 15.12 -4.26 -11.90
C SER A 37 16.29 -4.76 -12.75
N SER A 38 17.27 -3.90 -13.02
CA SER A 38 18.46 -4.27 -13.80
C SER A 38 19.28 -5.37 -13.13
N ASP A 39 19.35 -5.36 -11.80
CA ASP A 39 20.11 -6.35 -11.02
C ASP A 39 19.41 -7.72 -11.05
N GLU A 40 18.09 -7.72 -10.81
CA GLU A 40 17.26 -8.93 -10.90
C GLU A 40 17.26 -9.53 -12.32
N LEU A 41 17.27 -8.68 -13.36
CA LEU A 41 17.33 -9.12 -14.74
C LEU A 41 18.60 -9.94 -15.02
N ALA A 42 19.74 -9.46 -14.54
CA ALA A 42 21.02 -10.15 -14.68
C ALA A 42 21.02 -11.47 -13.90
N GLU A 43 20.56 -11.45 -12.66
CA GLU A 43 20.52 -12.63 -11.78
C GLU A 43 19.58 -13.72 -12.31
N LEU A 44 18.35 -13.36 -12.71
CA LEU A 44 17.37 -14.32 -13.22
C LEU A 44 17.78 -14.93 -14.58
N ASN A 45 18.36 -14.13 -15.47
CA ASN A 45 18.87 -14.68 -16.73
C ASN A 45 20.07 -15.62 -16.51
N ASP A 46 20.97 -15.31 -15.60
CA ASP A 46 22.09 -16.20 -15.23
C ASP A 46 21.58 -17.50 -14.58
N GLN A 47 20.58 -17.41 -13.71
CA GLN A 47 19.93 -18.58 -13.11
C GLN A 47 19.29 -19.47 -14.18
N VAL A 48 18.52 -18.91 -15.10
CA VAL A 48 17.87 -19.66 -16.18
C VAL A 48 18.89 -20.37 -17.05
N VAL A 49 19.98 -19.71 -17.41
CA VAL A 49 21.07 -20.33 -18.20
C VAL A 49 21.73 -21.46 -17.42
N THR A 50 21.97 -21.29 -16.12
CA THR A 50 22.56 -22.34 -15.25
C THR A 50 21.63 -23.54 -15.13
N GLU A 51 20.34 -23.37 -15.17
CA GLU A 51 19.33 -24.44 -15.18
C GLU A 51 19.10 -25.06 -16.57
N GLY A 52 19.84 -24.60 -17.58
CA GLY A 52 19.77 -25.11 -18.95
C GLY A 52 18.71 -24.47 -19.83
N GLY A 53 18.19 -23.32 -19.43
CA GLY A 53 17.28 -22.49 -20.21
C GLY A 53 18.00 -21.62 -21.25
N LEU A 54 17.23 -20.79 -21.96
CA LEU A 54 17.74 -19.88 -22.98
C LEU A 54 18.25 -18.56 -22.35
N GLU A 55 19.31 -18.04 -22.94
CA GLU A 55 19.73 -16.65 -22.65
C GLU A 55 18.60 -15.67 -22.98
N ASP A 56 18.56 -14.54 -22.27
CA ASP A 56 17.58 -13.45 -22.47
C ASP A 56 16.11 -13.88 -22.31
N THR A 57 15.84 -14.87 -21.48
CA THR A 57 14.47 -15.28 -21.13
C THR A 57 13.68 -14.12 -20.51
N TYR A 58 14.32 -13.32 -19.63
CA TYR A 58 13.77 -12.13 -19.04
C TYR A 58 14.18 -10.87 -19.79
N THR A 59 13.28 -9.88 -19.81
CA THR A 59 13.49 -8.56 -20.39
C THR A 59 13.15 -7.46 -19.36
N ILE A 60 13.65 -6.24 -19.56
CA ILE A 60 13.45 -5.12 -18.63
C ILE A 60 11.97 -4.70 -18.45
N ASN A 61 11.10 -5.15 -19.34
CA ASN A 61 9.67 -4.87 -19.26
C ASN A 61 8.88 -5.92 -18.48
N ASP A 62 9.52 -7.01 -18.09
CA ASP A 62 8.83 -8.10 -17.42
C ASP A 62 8.45 -7.78 -15.99
N VAL A 63 7.41 -8.47 -15.54
CA VAL A 63 6.95 -8.48 -14.15
C VAL A 63 7.35 -9.79 -13.53
N VAL A 64 8.08 -9.73 -12.43
CA VAL A 64 8.64 -10.89 -11.72
C VAL A 64 8.22 -10.89 -10.25
N GLY A 65 8.34 -12.04 -9.60
CA GLY A 65 8.12 -12.15 -8.15
C GLY A 65 9.12 -11.32 -7.35
N LYS A 66 8.63 -10.54 -6.38
CA LYS A 66 9.46 -9.68 -5.53
C LYS A 66 9.67 -10.25 -4.14
N SER A 67 8.79 -11.09 -3.68
CA SER A 67 8.88 -11.71 -2.36
C SER A 67 8.07 -13.00 -2.27
N GLY A 68 8.26 -13.75 -1.20
CA GLY A 68 7.50 -14.97 -0.92
C GLY A 68 7.67 -16.05 -1.98
N ILE A 69 6.61 -16.81 -2.20
CA ILE A 69 6.58 -17.91 -3.19
C ILE A 69 6.72 -17.36 -4.61
N GLU A 70 6.14 -16.18 -4.90
CA GLU A 70 6.29 -15.56 -6.22
C GLU A 70 7.76 -15.36 -6.59
N ALA A 71 8.59 -14.88 -5.66
CA ALA A 71 10.02 -14.69 -5.91
C ALA A 71 10.80 -16.03 -5.87
N TYR A 72 10.47 -16.90 -4.91
CA TYR A 72 11.22 -18.15 -4.73
C TYR A 72 11.01 -19.15 -5.86
N MET A 73 9.81 -19.16 -6.43
CA MET A 73 9.42 -20.10 -7.51
C MET A 73 9.27 -19.39 -8.86
N GLU A 74 9.88 -18.22 -9.03
CA GLU A 74 9.73 -17.38 -10.24
C GLU A 74 9.99 -18.17 -11.51
N THR A 75 11.10 -18.88 -11.64
CA THR A 75 11.45 -19.68 -12.82
C THR A 75 10.45 -20.80 -13.13
N THR A 76 9.77 -21.32 -12.11
CA THR A 76 8.73 -22.34 -12.25
C THR A 76 7.39 -21.75 -12.68
N LEU A 77 7.06 -20.57 -12.15
CA LEU A 77 5.76 -19.91 -12.34
C LEU A 77 5.67 -19.10 -13.63
N GLN A 78 6.80 -18.62 -14.16
CA GLN A 78 6.84 -17.72 -15.31
C GLN A 78 6.28 -18.31 -16.59
N GLY A 79 6.53 -19.61 -16.85
CA GLY A 79 6.19 -20.25 -18.11
C GLY A 79 7.09 -19.83 -19.28
N THR A 80 6.58 -19.96 -20.49
CA THR A 80 7.31 -19.59 -21.71
C THR A 80 6.55 -18.54 -22.50
N LYS A 81 7.23 -17.47 -22.87
CA LYS A 81 6.65 -16.37 -23.65
C LYS A 81 6.25 -16.83 -25.05
N GLY A 82 5.12 -16.33 -25.53
CA GLY A 82 4.77 -16.42 -26.93
C GLY A 82 5.61 -15.46 -27.77
N SER A 83 5.74 -15.77 -29.05
CA SER A 83 6.44 -14.89 -30.01
C SER A 83 5.81 -14.94 -31.38
N GLU A 84 5.80 -13.79 -32.06
CA GLU A 84 5.38 -13.69 -33.45
C GLU A 84 6.49 -13.08 -34.30
N LYS A 85 6.78 -13.73 -35.41
CA LYS A 85 7.68 -13.20 -36.46
C LYS A 85 6.82 -12.65 -37.58
N VAL A 86 6.85 -11.35 -37.75
CA VAL A 86 5.99 -10.64 -38.71
C VAL A 86 6.81 -9.93 -39.77
N VAL A 87 6.25 -9.79 -40.99
CA VAL A 87 6.75 -8.87 -42.02
C VAL A 87 5.93 -7.58 -41.91
N VAL A 88 6.62 -6.45 -41.78
CA VAL A 88 6.01 -5.14 -41.73
C VAL A 88 6.37 -4.30 -42.97
N ASN A 89 5.50 -3.36 -43.32
CA ASN A 89 5.81 -2.37 -44.34
C ASN A 89 6.69 -1.22 -43.77
N ASN A 90 6.99 -0.21 -44.57
CA ASN A 90 7.78 0.94 -44.18
C ASN A 90 7.11 1.86 -43.14
N THR A 91 5.82 1.65 -42.84
CA THR A 91 5.06 2.38 -41.83
C THR A 91 4.84 1.53 -40.53
N GLY A 92 5.43 0.33 -40.47
CA GLY A 92 5.29 -0.57 -39.32
C GLY A 92 4.00 -1.41 -39.30
N LYS A 93 3.17 -1.33 -40.35
CA LYS A 93 1.95 -2.16 -40.45
C LYS A 93 2.32 -3.59 -40.81
N VAL A 94 1.79 -4.56 -40.07
CA VAL A 94 1.97 -6.02 -40.33
C VAL A 94 1.34 -6.37 -41.67
N ILE A 95 2.14 -6.94 -42.57
CA ILE A 95 1.71 -7.45 -43.89
C ILE A 95 1.38 -8.96 -43.78
N THR A 96 2.23 -9.70 -43.11
CA THR A 96 2.04 -11.16 -42.95
C THR A 96 2.76 -11.66 -41.71
N ILE A 97 2.22 -12.70 -41.10
CA ILE A 97 2.81 -13.42 -39.97
C ILE A 97 3.55 -14.62 -40.56
N LEU A 98 4.86 -14.69 -40.33
CA LEU A 98 5.70 -15.78 -40.80
C LEU A 98 5.70 -17.00 -39.85
N GLU A 99 5.73 -16.71 -38.55
CA GLU A 99 5.78 -17.71 -37.48
C GLU A 99 5.05 -17.17 -36.26
N ARG A 100 4.30 -18.04 -35.58
CA ARG A 100 3.66 -17.74 -34.30
C ARG A 100 3.90 -18.89 -33.34
N LYS A 101 4.38 -18.55 -32.14
CA LYS A 101 4.45 -19.45 -30.98
C LYS A 101 3.53 -18.94 -29.91
N GLU A 102 2.63 -19.79 -29.46
CA GLU A 102 1.72 -19.47 -28.38
C GLU A 102 2.47 -19.46 -27.03
N ALA A 103 2.10 -18.55 -26.12
CA ALA A 103 2.61 -18.55 -24.77
C ALA A 103 2.18 -19.83 -24.03
N GLN A 104 3.07 -20.34 -23.20
CA GLN A 104 2.79 -21.51 -22.36
C GLN A 104 2.77 -21.06 -20.89
N PRO A 105 1.71 -21.37 -20.11
CA PRO A 105 1.69 -21.05 -18.70
C PRO A 105 2.79 -21.79 -17.95
N GLY A 106 3.22 -21.24 -16.82
CA GLY A 106 4.15 -21.90 -15.91
C GLY A 106 3.52 -23.11 -15.23
N ALA A 107 4.31 -23.79 -14.44
CA ALA A 107 3.84 -24.95 -13.69
C ALA A 107 3.08 -24.53 -12.42
N ASP A 108 2.16 -25.38 -12.00
CA ASP A 108 1.47 -25.23 -10.72
C ASP A 108 2.41 -25.52 -9.55
N VAL A 109 2.32 -24.71 -8.50
CA VAL A 109 3.06 -24.92 -7.27
C VAL A 109 2.10 -25.27 -6.14
N TYR A 110 2.30 -26.42 -5.53
CA TYR A 110 1.49 -26.91 -4.42
C TYR A 110 2.22 -26.70 -3.11
N LEU A 111 1.55 -26.06 -2.14
CA LEU A 111 2.08 -25.83 -0.80
C LEU A 111 1.49 -26.83 0.19
N THR A 112 2.24 -27.12 1.24
CA THR A 112 1.79 -27.99 2.35
C THR A 112 0.96 -27.23 3.40
N ILE A 113 0.58 -25.98 3.11
CA ILE A 113 -0.21 -25.13 3.99
C ILE A 113 -1.69 -25.49 3.83
N ASP A 114 -2.34 -25.77 4.96
CA ASP A 114 -3.79 -25.94 5.00
C ASP A 114 -4.49 -24.58 4.96
N LYS A 115 -5.31 -24.37 3.93
CA LYS A 115 -6.02 -23.11 3.69
C LYS A 115 -6.98 -22.78 4.83
N ASP A 116 -7.83 -23.72 5.20
CA ASP A 116 -8.90 -23.48 6.18
C ASP A 116 -8.32 -23.24 7.58
N LEU A 117 -7.26 -23.97 7.93
CA LEU A 117 -6.53 -23.76 9.17
C LEU A 117 -5.87 -22.38 9.21
N THR A 118 -5.25 -21.95 8.12
CA THR A 118 -4.60 -20.63 8.05
C THR A 118 -5.62 -19.51 8.20
N GLU A 119 -6.75 -19.62 7.54
CA GLU A 119 -7.87 -18.67 7.67
C GLU A 119 -8.41 -18.62 9.10
N ALA A 120 -8.62 -19.77 9.71
CA ALA A 120 -9.10 -19.86 11.11
C ALA A 120 -8.11 -19.22 12.08
N VAL A 121 -6.80 -19.52 11.94
CA VAL A 121 -5.74 -18.93 12.78
C VAL A 121 -5.65 -17.43 12.59
N TYR A 122 -5.74 -16.93 11.36
CA TYR A 122 -5.75 -15.52 11.09
C TYR A 122 -6.92 -14.82 11.80
N ASN A 123 -8.14 -15.31 11.61
CA ASN A 123 -9.35 -14.71 12.19
C ASN A 123 -9.33 -14.75 13.73
N ILE A 124 -8.87 -15.84 14.35
CA ILE A 124 -8.71 -15.95 15.81
C ILE A 124 -7.66 -14.95 16.30
N SER A 125 -6.54 -14.83 15.60
CA SER A 125 -5.46 -13.91 15.95
C SER A 125 -5.92 -12.45 15.85
N GLU A 126 -6.63 -12.09 14.79
CA GLU A 126 -7.19 -10.74 14.59
C GLU A 126 -8.14 -10.37 15.73
N GLN A 127 -9.10 -11.26 16.07
CA GLN A 127 -10.02 -11.03 17.18
C GLN A 127 -9.31 -10.88 18.52
N LYS A 128 -8.31 -11.71 18.80
CA LYS A 128 -7.53 -11.64 20.04
C LYS A 128 -6.73 -10.35 20.12
N LEU A 129 -6.06 -9.97 19.05
CA LEU A 129 -5.28 -8.72 18.98
C LEU A 129 -6.19 -7.51 19.12
N ALA A 130 -7.32 -7.46 18.41
CA ALA A 130 -8.30 -6.38 18.53
C ALA A 130 -8.82 -6.23 19.96
N GLY A 131 -9.17 -7.35 20.62
CA GLY A 131 -9.60 -7.35 22.01
C GLY A 131 -8.51 -6.86 22.98
N LEU A 132 -7.26 -7.26 22.76
CA LEU A 132 -6.12 -6.81 23.56
C LEU A 132 -5.89 -5.30 23.39
N VAL A 133 -5.86 -4.82 22.16
CA VAL A 133 -5.69 -3.39 21.84
C VAL A 133 -6.82 -2.58 22.47
N ALA A 134 -8.09 -2.97 22.24
CA ALA A 134 -9.24 -2.28 22.80
C ALA A 134 -9.19 -2.18 24.33
N SER A 135 -8.75 -3.25 25.02
CA SER A 135 -8.60 -3.27 26.48
C SER A 135 -7.51 -2.35 27.01
N LYS A 136 -6.58 -1.93 26.15
CA LYS A 136 -5.45 -1.07 26.50
C LYS A 136 -5.70 0.41 26.19
N ILE A 137 -6.73 0.74 25.39
CA ILE A 137 -7.06 2.12 25.05
C ILE A 137 -7.56 2.86 26.29
N ILE A 138 -7.00 4.05 26.50
CA ILE A 138 -7.44 4.97 27.55
C ILE A 138 -7.77 6.33 26.95
N ASN A 139 -8.71 7.04 27.56
CA ASN A 139 -9.05 8.41 27.17
C ASN A 139 -8.00 9.39 27.72
N ALA A 140 -6.86 9.44 27.07
CA ALA A 140 -5.75 10.34 27.40
C ALA A 140 -5.07 10.84 26.12
N LYS A 141 -4.41 12.00 26.19
CA LYS A 141 -3.57 12.51 25.07
C LYS A 141 -2.25 11.76 24.97
N GLU A 142 -1.64 11.47 26.09
CA GLU A 142 -0.31 10.87 26.18
C GLU A 142 -0.29 9.82 27.30
N PHE A 143 0.58 8.86 27.16
CA PHE A 143 0.88 7.88 28.19
C PHE A 143 2.39 7.73 28.35
N ASN A 144 2.89 8.02 29.54
CA ASN A 144 4.29 7.82 29.88
C ASN A 144 4.42 6.55 30.70
N LEU A 145 5.19 5.60 30.18
CA LEU A 145 5.47 4.34 30.86
C LEU A 145 6.36 4.62 32.08
N PRO A 146 5.95 4.25 33.31
CA PRO A 146 6.80 4.40 34.49
C PRO A 146 8.11 3.61 34.36
N GLU A 147 9.19 4.11 34.92
CA GLU A 147 10.43 3.33 35.04
C GLU A 147 10.17 2.01 35.73
N ASN A 148 10.69 0.91 35.18
CA ASN A 148 10.46 -0.46 35.65
C ASN A 148 9.03 -1.01 35.50
N ALA A 149 8.19 -0.38 34.68
CA ALA A 149 6.86 -0.91 34.39
C ALA A 149 6.92 -2.22 33.59
N LYS A 150 6.00 -3.14 33.91
CA LYS A 150 5.86 -4.38 33.13
C LYS A 150 5.16 -4.09 31.80
N SER A 151 5.42 -4.91 30.78
CA SER A 151 4.73 -4.83 29.48
C SER A 151 3.19 -4.85 29.60
N SER A 152 2.65 -5.50 30.63
CA SER A 152 1.22 -5.51 30.92
C SER A 152 0.65 -4.13 31.30
N SER A 153 1.51 -3.20 31.78
CA SER A 153 1.13 -1.85 32.19
C SER A 153 1.02 -0.86 31.03
N ILE A 154 1.44 -1.25 29.83
CA ILE A 154 1.33 -0.42 28.62
C ILE A 154 -0.13 -0.07 28.38
N LYS A 155 -0.41 1.22 28.18
CA LYS A 155 -1.70 1.77 27.78
C LYS A 155 -1.53 2.49 26.45
N ILE A 156 -2.61 2.59 25.70
CA ILE A 156 -2.64 3.24 24.39
C ILE A 156 -3.51 4.48 24.52
N PRO A 157 -2.96 5.69 24.42
CA PRO A 157 -3.76 6.90 24.33
C PRO A 157 -4.73 6.85 23.17
N ILE A 158 -5.97 7.29 23.37
CA ILE A 158 -6.96 7.33 22.26
C ILE A 158 -6.48 8.25 21.11
N TYR A 159 -5.65 9.25 21.41
CA TYR A 159 -5.06 10.13 20.41
C TYR A 159 -4.13 9.38 19.46
N ASP A 160 -3.31 8.44 19.95
CA ASP A 160 -2.45 7.61 19.10
C ASP A 160 -3.27 6.75 18.14
N VAL A 161 -4.43 6.26 18.60
CA VAL A 161 -5.36 5.49 17.75
C VAL A 161 -5.90 6.36 16.62
N TYR A 162 -6.40 7.56 16.92
CA TYR A 162 -6.91 8.48 15.91
C TYR A 162 -5.84 8.91 14.92
N PHE A 163 -4.64 9.23 15.39
CA PHE A 163 -3.54 9.57 14.50
C PHE A 163 -3.12 8.40 13.62
N ALA A 164 -3.08 7.17 14.16
CA ALA A 164 -2.81 5.99 13.37
C ALA A 164 -3.87 5.77 12.28
N MET A 165 -5.16 5.94 12.60
CA MET A 165 -6.25 5.83 11.63
C MET A 165 -6.17 6.88 10.53
N ILE A 166 -5.84 8.12 10.86
CA ILE A 166 -5.67 9.21 9.90
C ILE A 166 -4.44 8.96 9.00
N ASN A 167 -3.30 8.61 9.60
CA ASN A 167 -2.04 8.43 8.86
C ASN A 167 -2.07 7.22 7.92
N ASN A 168 -2.90 6.22 8.24
CA ASN A 168 -3.10 5.03 7.39
C ASN A 168 -4.31 5.16 6.44
N ASN A 169 -4.87 6.37 6.28
CA ASN A 169 -6.03 6.65 5.43
C ASN A 169 -7.28 5.79 5.74
N ILE A 170 -7.42 5.36 7.00
CA ILE A 170 -8.63 4.67 7.48
C ILE A 170 -9.74 5.69 7.75
N LEU A 171 -9.34 6.90 8.23
CA LEU A 171 -10.23 8.05 8.37
C LEU A 171 -9.87 9.09 7.31
N ASP A 172 -10.81 9.38 6.43
CA ASP A 172 -10.70 10.49 5.49
C ASP A 172 -11.22 11.78 6.13
N ARG A 173 -10.29 12.66 6.53
CA ARG A 173 -10.63 13.94 7.14
C ARG A 173 -11.43 14.87 6.22
N LYS A 174 -11.29 14.72 4.90
CA LYS A 174 -12.03 15.53 3.93
C LYS A 174 -13.50 15.13 3.87
N HIS A 175 -13.79 13.85 4.12
CA HIS A 175 -15.17 13.37 4.15
C HIS A 175 -15.99 14.00 5.27
N PHE A 176 -15.37 14.48 6.35
CA PHE A 176 -16.06 15.18 7.44
C PHE A 176 -16.72 16.50 6.99
N GLU A 177 -16.25 17.07 5.87
CA GLU A 177 -16.78 18.31 5.27
C GLU A 177 -17.80 18.02 4.15
N ALA A 178 -17.97 16.76 3.74
CA ALA A 178 -18.82 16.38 2.64
C ALA A 178 -20.32 16.47 2.99
N GLU A 179 -21.15 16.66 2.00
CA GLU A 179 -22.62 16.73 2.20
C GLU A 179 -23.19 15.40 2.68
N ASP A 180 -22.60 14.28 2.23
CA ASP A 180 -22.96 12.90 2.57
C ASP A 180 -22.28 12.37 3.84
N ALA A 181 -21.50 13.22 4.54
CA ALA A 181 -20.88 12.85 5.82
C ALA A 181 -21.94 12.40 6.83
N GLY A 182 -21.59 11.39 7.64
CA GLY A 182 -22.44 10.86 8.69
C GLY A 182 -22.73 11.89 9.81
N GLU A 183 -23.75 11.65 10.60
CA GLU A 183 -24.13 12.57 11.70
C GLU A 183 -22.98 12.76 12.70
N THR A 184 -22.26 11.69 13.04
CA THR A 184 -21.12 11.75 13.95
C THR A 184 -19.96 12.56 13.35
N GLU A 185 -19.68 12.39 12.07
CA GLU A 185 -18.64 13.15 11.36
C GLU A 185 -18.97 14.64 11.34
N LYS A 186 -20.22 15.00 11.01
CA LYS A 186 -20.71 16.38 11.03
C LYS A 186 -20.62 17.00 12.43
N ALA A 187 -20.96 16.24 13.47
CA ALA A 187 -20.85 16.71 14.85
C ALA A 187 -19.40 16.95 15.27
N VAL A 188 -18.49 16.04 14.91
CA VAL A 188 -17.05 16.21 15.17
C VAL A 188 -16.49 17.38 14.40
N TYR A 189 -16.89 17.56 13.13
CA TYR A 189 -16.44 18.70 12.33
C TYR A 189 -16.91 20.04 12.88
N ALA A 190 -18.17 20.13 13.31
CA ALA A 190 -18.70 21.33 13.96
C ALA A 190 -17.92 21.68 15.24
N ALA A 191 -17.66 20.69 16.11
CA ALA A 191 -16.85 20.87 17.30
C ALA A 191 -15.40 21.29 16.98
N TYR A 192 -14.82 20.74 15.90
CA TYR A 192 -13.52 21.16 15.42
C TYR A 192 -13.50 22.62 14.96
N LEU A 193 -14.52 23.08 14.24
CA LEU A 193 -14.60 24.47 13.78
C LEU A 193 -14.70 25.44 14.95
N GLU A 194 -15.50 25.11 15.96
CA GLU A 194 -15.61 25.91 17.18
C GLU A 194 -14.26 25.99 17.93
N TYR A 195 -13.61 24.84 18.11
CA TYR A 195 -12.28 24.78 18.72
C TYR A 195 -11.24 25.58 17.93
N LYS A 196 -11.22 25.42 16.61
CA LYS A 196 -10.34 26.15 15.69
C LYS A 196 -10.53 27.65 15.80
N GLN A 197 -11.79 28.11 15.85
CA GLN A 197 -12.07 29.54 16.02
C GLN A 197 -11.56 30.06 17.38
N GLY A 198 -11.78 29.32 18.46
CA GLY A 198 -11.26 29.68 19.78
C GLY A 198 -9.71 29.76 19.81
N VAL A 199 -9.03 28.87 19.08
CA VAL A 199 -7.57 28.93 18.93
C VAL A 199 -7.14 30.19 18.18
N TYR A 200 -7.81 30.53 17.07
CA TYR A 200 -7.52 31.75 16.32
C TYR A 200 -7.76 33.03 17.13
N ASP A 201 -8.87 33.11 17.83
CA ASP A 201 -9.20 34.27 18.67
C ASP A 201 -8.14 34.45 19.75
N ARG A 202 -7.74 33.37 20.40
CA ARG A 202 -6.70 33.40 21.43
C ARG A 202 -5.33 33.77 20.84
N LEU A 203 -4.94 33.23 19.72
CA LEU A 203 -3.67 33.56 19.05
C LEU A 203 -3.67 35.01 18.60
N THR A 204 -4.76 35.48 18.02
CA THR A 204 -4.91 36.90 17.63
C THR A 204 -4.73 37.81 18.84
N TYR A 205 -5.43 37.52 19.94
CA TYR A 205 -5.29 38.27 21.17
C TYR A 205 -3.85 38.29 21.69
N GLU A 206 -3.18 37.13 21.79
CA GLU A 206 -1.81 37.03 22.31
C GLU A 206 -0.78 37.72 21.39
N LEU A 207 -1.03 37.81 20.09
CA LEU A 207 -0.15 38.46 19.13
C LEU A 207 -0.38 39.96 18.99
N THR A 208 -1.58 40.47 19.36
CA THR A 208 -1.94 41.89 19.17
C THR A 208 -2.06 42.67 20.48
N GLU A 209 -2.70 42.08 21.48
CA GLU A 209 -3.08 42.77 22.73
C GLU A 209 -2.48 42.11 23.98
N GLY A 210 -2.39 40.78 23.98
CA GLY A 210 -1.97 40.00 25.14
C GLY A 210 -0.45 39.83 25.17
N ALA A 211 0.24 40.45 26.10
CA ALA A 211 1.69 40.32 26.24
C ALA A 211 2.12 39.10 27.07
N THR A 212 1.44 37.96 26.93
CA THR A 212 1.85 36.77 27.66
C THR A 212 3.21 36.29 27.13
N PRO A 213 4.28 36.21 27.96
CA PRO A 213 5.57 35.72 27.54
C PRO A 213 5.45 34.29 26.95
N TYR A 214 6.12 34.04 25.85
CA TYR A 214 6.12 32.74 25.16
C TYR A 214 6.34 31.55 26.10
N SER A 215 7.29 31.68 27.04
CA SER A 215 7.59 30.63 28.03
C SER A 215 6.47 30.34 29.03
N LYS A 216 5.48 31.22 29.15
CA LYS A 216 4.31 31.08 30.05
C LYS A 216 3.08 30.54 29.32
N LEU A 217 3.09 30.51 28.00
CA LEU A 217 2.04 29.87 27.21
C LEU A 217 2.06 28.35 27.43
N SER A 218 0.91 27.69 27.27
CA SER A 218 0.88 26.22 27.22
C SER A 218 1.72 25.71 26.05
N LYS A 219 2.27 24.50 26.16
CA LYS A 219 3.09 23.89 25.11
C LYS A 219 2.37 23.89 23.75
N GLU A 220 1.07 23.67 23.74
CA GLU A 220 0.24 23.68 22.54
C GLU A 220 0.25 25.06 21.85
N TYR A 221 0.05 26.15 22.63
CA TYR A 221 0.10 27.51 22.09
C TYR A 221 1.52 27.95 21.70
N GLN A 222 2.54 27.44 22.36
CA GLN A 222 3.94 27.64 21.94
C GLN A 222 4.19 27.06 20.55
N VAL A 223 3.66 25.86 20.28
CA VAL A 223 3.77 25.21 18.97
C VAL A 223 2.99 26.00 17.92
N TYR A 224 1.77 26.45 18.22
CA TYR A 224 0.98 27.24 17.27
C TYR A 224 1.67 28.56 16.91
N GLN A 225 2.21 29.28 17.89
CA GLN A 225 2.97 30.52 17.63
C GLN A 225 4.24 30.27 16.82
N SER A 226 5.00 29.20 17.13
CA SER A 226 6.22 28.89 16.39
C SER A 226 5.93 28.56 14.93
N ASN A 227 4.82 27.84 14.65
CA ASN A 227 4.39 27.52 13.29
C ASN A 227 3.98 28.78 12.50
N ILE A 228 3.35 29.77 13.14
CA ILE A 228 2.99 31.04 12.47
C ILE A 228 4.23 31.87 12.15
N VAL A 229 5.20 31.91 13.03
CA VAL A 229 6.43 32.68 12.86
C VAL A 229 7.37 32.04 11.82
N SER A 230 7.23 30.73 11.55
CA SER A 230 8.03 30.00 10.57
C SER A 230 7.46 30.05 9.13
N LEU A 231 6.28 30.63 8.94
CA LEU A 231 5.66 30.88 7.63
C LEU A 231 6.08 32.21 7.04
#